data_db52e8b336390499c45164b090bf9a4c
#
_entry.id   db52e8b336390499c45164b090bf9a4c
#
_cell.length_a   1.000
_cell.length_b   1.000
_cell.length_c   1.000
_cell.angle_alpha   90.00
_cell.angle_beta   90.00
_cell.angle_gamma   90.00
#
_symmetry.space_group_name_H-M   'P 1'
#
loop_
_entity.id
_entity.type
_entity.pdbx_description
1 polymer ?
#
loop_
_entity_poly.entity_id
_entity_poly.type
_entity_poly.pdbx_seq_one_letter_code
_entity_poly.pdbx_strand_id
1 'polypeptide(L)'
;MADKTNANIGFEKQLWDAACVLWGHIPAAEYRKVIIGLIFLRYISAAFDKRYQELVAEGDGFEDDRDAYTMENVFFVPEEARWSTIASAAHTPEIGTVIDTAMRAIEAENKTLKNVLPKNYASPDLDKRVLGDVVDIFTNNIDMSNTTESEDLLGRTYEYCIAQFAEKEGVGGGEFYTPSSVVKTLVSILRPFDNCRVYDCCCGSGGMFVQSAKFIQAHSGKRGAIAVYGQEANADTWKMAKMNMAIRGIDADFGPYQADTFTNDLHPTLKADFILANPPFNYHPWNQEKLLEDVRWKYGIPPAGNANYAWIQHMIHHLAPNGKIGLVLANGALSTQSSGEGEIRKKIIEDDLIEGIIAMPTQLFYSVTMPVTLWFITKGKKQKGKTLFIDARKMGHMVDRKHRDFSEEDIQKLADTFEAFQNGTLEDVKGFCSVATLQDIAKQDYILTPGRYVGIEEQEDDGEPFEEKMARLTSELSGMFAKSRELEEEIRRKLRAIGYEI
;
A
#
# COMPACT_ATOMS: atom_id res chain seq x y z
N MET A 1 28.35 -1.64 7.60
CA MET A 1 27.59 -2.84 8.02
C MET A 1 26.78 -3.26 6.81
N ALA A 2 27.14 -4.36 6.18
CA ALA A 2 26.52 -4.80 4.93
C ALA A 2 25.07 -5.18 5.16
N ASP A 3 24.25 -4.76 4.23
CA ASP A 3 22.80 -4.95 4.11
C ASP A 3 22.33 -6.35 4.50
N LYS A 4 21.67 -6.46 5.65
CA LYS A 4 20.93 -7.66 6.05
C LYS A 4 19.58 -7.80 5.34
N THR A 5 19.20 -6.85 4.48
CA THR A 5 17.91 -6.82 3.78
C THR A 5 17.85 -7.72 2.55
N ASN A 6 18.97 -8.02 1.90
CA ASN A 6 19.00 -8.88 0.71
C ASN A 6 19.13 -10.40 0.98
N ALA A 7 19.43 -10.81 2.20
CA ALA A 7 19.61 -12.24 2.52
C ALA A 7 18.32 -13.03 2.69
N ASN A 8 17.16 -12.36 2.88
CA ASN A 8 15.88 -13.00 3.21
C ASN A 8 14.83 -13.00 2.09
N ILE A 9 15.03 -12.30 0.97
CA ILE A 9 14.11 -12.33 -0.19
C ILE A 9 14.01 -13.74 -0.82
N GLY A 10 14.94 -14.63 -0.51
CA GLY A 10 14.93 -16.01 -1.00
C GLY A 10 13.80 -16.87 -0.43
N PHE A 11 13.38 -16.61 0.81
CA PHE A 11 12.40 -17.41 1.52
C PHE A 11 10.95 -17.03 1.15
N GLU A 12 10.61 -15.75 1.18
CA GLU A 12 9.28 -15.25 0.77
C GLU A 12 9.00 -15.65 -0.68
N LYS A 13 10.02 -15.58 -1.55
CA LYS A 13 9.92 -16.03 -2.93
C LYS A 13 9.74 -17.56 -3.03
N GLN A 14 10.42 -18.35 -2.22
CA GLN A 14 10.25 -19.80 -2.21
C GLN A 14 8.84 -20.21 -1.79
N LEU A 15 8.27 -19.57 -0.76
CA LEU A 15 6.89 -19.79 -0.35
C LEU A 15 5.90 -19.37 -1.43
N TRP A 16 6.17 -18.26 -2.11
CA TRP A 16 5.36 -17.82 -3.23
C TRP A 16 5.43 -18.79 -4.42
N ASP A 17 6.64 -19.19 -4.81
CA ASP A 17 6.84 -20.12 -5.93
C ASP A 17 6.17 -21.49 -5.63
N ALA A 18 6.23 -21.92 -4.39
CA ALA A 18 5.55 -23.11 -3.91
C ALA A 18 4.02 -22.95 -3.93
N ALA A 19 3.55 -21.81 -3.47
CA ALA A 19 2.14 -21.45 -3.57
C ALA A 19 1.67 -21.36 -5.03
N CYS A 20 2.52 -20.98 -5.97
CA CYS A 20 2.22 -20.92 -7.40
C CYS A 20 1.89 -22.30 -8.04
N VAL A 21 2.17 -23.41 -7.38
CA VAL A 21 1.75 -24.75 -7.83
C VAL A 21 0.23 -24.86 -7.94
N LEU A 22 -0.52 -24.14 -7.11
CA LEU A 22 -1.99 -24.03 -7.21
C LEU A 22 -2.46 -23.14 -8.36
N TRP A 23 -1.58 -22.32 -8.93
CA TRP A 23 -1.93 -21.36 -9.98
C TRP A 23 -2.33 -22.08 -11.27
N GLY A 24 -3.50 -21.71 -11.79
CA GLY A 24 -4.03 -22.31 -13.01
C GLY A 24 -5.12 -23.37 -12.80
N HIS A 25 -5.34 -23.82 -11.57
CA HIS A 25 -6.38 -24.78 -11.22
C HIS A 25 -7.65 -24.13 -10.65
N ILE A 26 -7.55 -22.92 -10.12
CA ILE A 26 -8.66 -22.14 -9.56
C ILE A 26 -8.54 -20.64 -9.93
N PRO A 27 -9.65 -19.87 -9.92
CA PRO A 27 -9.61 -18.43 -10.16
C PRO A 27 -8.65 -17.70 -9.20
N ALA A 28 -7.95 -16.69 -9.71
CA ALA A 28 -6.93 -15.96 -8.96
C ALA A 28 -7.41 -15.43 -7.60
N ALA A 29 -8.64 -14.90 -7.53
CA ALA A 29 -9.23 -14.39 -6.29
C ALA A 29 -9.44 -15.48 -5.23
N GLU A 30 -9.84 -16.69 -5.63
CA GLU A 30 -10.02 -17.83 -4.70
C GLU A 30 -8.67 -18.36 -4.24
N TYR A 31 -7.71 -18.46 -5.16
CA TYR A 31 -6.33 -18.85 -4.85
C TYR A 31 -5.70 -17.95 -3.79
N ARG A 32 -5.86 -16.62 -3.92
CA ARG A 32 -5.39 -15.64 -2.93
C ARG A 32 -5.93 -15.95 -1.53
N LYS A 33 -7.24 -16.20 -1.40
CA LYS A 33 -7.87 -16.53 -0.12
C LYS A 33 -7.27 -17.78 0.52
N VAL A 34 -7.06 -18.82 -0.28
CA VAL A 34 -6.47 -20.09 0.17
C VAL A 34 -5.08 -19.87 0.75
N ILE A 35 -4.20 -19.24 -0.01
CA ILE A 35 -2.80 -19.06 0.39
C ILE A 35 -2.66 -18.12 1.60
N ILE A 36 -3.31 -16.96 1.55
CA ILE A 36 -3.29 -15.99 2.65
C ILE A 36 -3.86 -16.59 3.93
N GLY A 37 -4.94 -17.37 3.83
CA GLY A 37 -5.51 -18.07 4.98
C GLY A 37 -4.59 -19.14 5.58
N LEU A 38 -3.87 -19.91 4.75
CA LEU A 38 -2.90 -20.90 5.23
C LEU A 38 -1.68 -20.26 5.89
N ILE A 39 -1.17 -19.16 5.33
CA ILE A 39 -0.08 -18.38 5.96
C ILE A 39 -0.53 -17.89 7.34
N PHE A 40 -1.73 -17.33 7.40
CA PHE A 40 -2.30 -16.85 8.67
C PHE A 40 -2.44 -17.99 9.68
N LEU A 41 -3.01 -19.12 9.28
CA LEU A 41 -3.20 -20.29 10.14
C LEU A 41 -1.87 -20.85 10.68
N ARG A 42 -0.85 -20.93 9.81
CA ARG A 42 0.50 -21.36 10.19
C ARG A 42 1.11 -20.41 11.21
N TYR A 43 0.92 -19.09 11.00
CA TYR A 43 1.43 -18.07 11.92
C TYR A 43 0.81 -18.19 13.31
N ILE A 44 -0.54 -18.17 13.40
CA ILE A 44 -1.21 -18.19 14.71
C ILE A 44 -0.99 -19.49 15.46
N SER A 45 -0.91 -20.65 14.74
CA SER A 45 -0.58 -21.93 15.38
C SER A 45 0.82 -21.93 15.98
N ALA A 46 1.79 -21.33 15.29
CA ALA A 46 3.15 -21.25 15.79
C ALA A 46 3.29 -20.31 17.00
N ALA A 47 2.65 -19.15 16.95
CA ALA A 47 2.62 -18.21 18.07
C ALA A 47 1.95 -18.85 19.31
N PHE A 48 0.86 -19.59 19.09
CA PHE A 48 0.18 -20.35 20.14
C PHE A 48 1.09 -21.45 20.73
N ASP A 49 1.70 -22.28 19.87
CA ASP A 49 2.55 -23.40 20.31
C ASP A 49 3.73 -22.90 21.18
N LYS A 50 4.32 -21.76 20.81
CA LYS A 50 5.36 -21.11 21.59
C LYS A 50 4.86 -20.73 22.97
N ARG A 51 3.76 -19.95 23.04
CA ARG A 51 3.21 -19.48 24.31
C ARG A 51 2.75 -20.66 25.18
N TYR A 52 2.17 -21.69 24.57
CA TYR A 52 1.82 -22.94 25.26
C TYR A 52 3.02 -23.58 25.93
N GLN A 53 4.15 -23.70 25.23
CA GLN A 53 5.38 -24.27 25.80
C GLN A 53 5.95 -23.40 26.93
N GLU A 54 5.88 -22.06 26.80
CA GLU A 54 6.28 -21.14 27.87
C GLU A 54 5.44 -21.38 29.14
N LEU A 55 4.10 -21.40 29.00
CA LEU A 55 3.17 -21.63 30.12
C LEU A 55 3.38 -23.00 30.78
N VAL A 56 3.59 -24.03 29.97
CA VAL A 56 3.93 -25.38 30.51
C VAL A 56 5.25 -25.33 31.27
N ALA A 57 6.24 -24.60 30.81
CA ALA A 57 7.54 -24.45 31.47
C ALA A 57 7.46 -23.61 32.77
N GLU A 58 6.57 -22.63 32.83
CA GLU A 58 6.24 -21.84 34.02
C GLU A 58 5.62 -22.74 35.11
N GLY A 59 4.83 -23.74 34.72
CA GLY A 59 4.31 -24.78 35.62
C GLY A 59 3.15 -24.35 36.51
N ASP A 60 2.54 -23.21 36.23
CA ASP A 60 1.44 -22.64 37.01
C ASP A 60 0.03 -23.17 36.60
N GLY A 61 -0.04 -24.01 35.55
CA GLY A 61 -1.28 -24.64 35.09
C GLY A 61 -2.20 -23.71 34.26
N PHE A 62 -1.65 -22.66 33.65
CA PHE A 62 -2.39 -21.69 32.82
C PHE A 62 -2.35 -22.00 31.31
N GLU A 63 -1.82 -23.15 30.90
CA GLU A 63 -1.70 -23.55 29.49
C GLU A 63 -3.05 -23.73 28.79
N ASP A 64 -4.14 -23.93 29.53
CA ASP A 64 -5.51 -24.03 29.03
C ASP A 64 -6.34 -22.74 29.25
N ASP A 65 -5.75 -21.73 29.91
CA ASP A 65 -6.41 -20.45 30.18
C ASP A 65 -6.27 -19.50 28.99
N ARG A 66 -7.39 -19.16 28.35
CA ARG A 66 -7.45 -18.24 27.21
C ARG A 66 -6.89 -16.85 27.50
N ASP A 67 -7.07 -16.36 28.72
CA ASP A 67 -6.62 -15.03 29.11
C ASP A 67 -5.09 -14.95 29.13
N ALA A 68 -4.39 -16.05 29.46
CA ALA A 68 -2.94 -16.15 29.45
C ALA A 68 -2.32 -15.95 28.03
N TYR A 69 -3.10 -16.20 26.98
CA TYR A 69 -2.72 -15.94 25.58
C TYR A 69 -3.11 -14.54 25.14
N THR A 70 -4.34 -14.12 25.46
CA THR A 70 -4.88 -12.82 25.02
C THR A 70 -4.09 -11.65 25.61
N MET A 71 -3.59 -11.77 26.82
CA MET A 71 -2.75 -10.75 27.48
C MET A 71 -1.43 -10.50 26.74
N GLU A 72 -0.93 -11.51 26.03
CA GLU A 72 0.27 -11.43 25.20
C GLU A 72 -0.03 -11.23 23.71
N ASN A 73 -1.29 -10.89 23.37
CA ASN A 73 -1.77 -10.76 21.97
C ASN A 73 -1.61 -12.03 21.14
N VAL A 74 -1.67 -13.21 21.77
CA VAL A 74 -1.65 -14.51 21.12
C VAL A 74 -3.07 -15.03 20.98
N PHE A 75 -3.45 -15.51 19.80
CA PHE A 75 -4.73 -16.16 19.57
C PHE A 75 -4.76 -17.55 20.19
N PHE A 76 -5.86 -17.89 20.85
CA PHE A 76 -6.04 -19.25 21.35
C PHE A 76 -6.35 -20.19 20.18
N VAL A 77 -5.58 -21.30 20.08
CA VAL A 77 -5.74 -22.30 18.99
C VAL A 77 -6.16 -23.64 19.60
N PRO A 78 -7.43 -24.06 19.43
CA PRO A 78 -7.89 -25.36 19.89
C PRO A 78 -7.12 -26.52 19.24
N GLU A 79 -7.14 -27.69 19.84
CA GLU A 79 -6.35 -28.85 19.40
C GLU A 79 -6.63 -29.26 17.96
N GLU A 80 -7.90 -29.24 17.54
CA GLU A 80 -8.32 -29.55 16.17
C GLU A 80 -7.86 -28.52 15.13
N ALA A 81 -7.42 -27.33 15.59
CA ALA A 81 -6.95 -26.26 14.73
C ALA A 81 -5.42 -26.07 14.74
N ARG A 82 -4.71 -26.84 15.55
CA ARG A 82 -3.24 -26.76 15.61
C ARG A 82 -2.63 -27.22 14.30
N TRP A 83 -1.53 -26.59 13.90
CA TRP A 83 -0.87 -26.93 12.63
C TRP A 83 -0.48 -28.42 12.54
N SER A 84 -0.08 -29.04 13.64
CA SER A 84 0.24 -30.47 13.69
C SER A 84 -0.93 -31.36 13.28
N THR A 85 -2.16 -31.03 13.68
CA THR A 85 -3.38 -31.73 13.28
C THR A 85 -3.64 -31.58 11.79
N ILE A 86 -3.48 -30.37 11.24
CA ILE A 86 -3.66 -30.10 9.81
C ILE A 86 -2.60 -30.81 8.98
N ALA A 87 -1.33 -30.74 9.39
CA ALA A 87 -0.22 -31.41 8.71
C ALA A 87 -0.39 -32.94 8.68
N SER A 88 -0.92 -33.53 9.73
CA SER A 88 -1.20 -34.97 9.79
C SER A 88 -2.28 -35.41 8.78
N ALA A 89 -3.18 -34.52 8.39
CA ALA A 89 -4.25 -34.74 7.44
C ALA A 89 -3.89 -34.33 5.99
N ALA A 90 -2.68 -33.81 5.73
CA ALA A 90 -2.30 -33.21 4.45
C ALA A 90 -2.58 -34.07 3.21
N HIS A 91 -2.33 -35.38 3.32
CA HIS A 91 -2.54 -36.34 2.21
C HIS A 91 -3.85 -37.12 2.29
N THR A 92 -4.81 -36.67 3.11
CA THR A 92 -6.14 -37.27 3.19
C THR A 92 -7.14 -36.52 2.29
N PRO A 93 -8.20 -37.18 1.81
CA PRO A 93 -9.28 -36.53 1.06
C PRO A 93 -10.00 -35.45 1.88
N GLU A 94 -9.93 -35.53 3.21
CA GLU A 94 -10.60 -34.67 4.17
C GLU A 94 -9.83 -33.37 4.49
N ILE A 95 -8.62 -33.18 3.97
CA ILE A 95 -7.75 -32.04 4.29
C ILE A 95 -8.49 -30.70 4.19
N GLY A 96 -9.31 -30.49 3.18
CA GLY A 96 -10.10 -29.25 3.04
C GLY A 96 -11.12 -29.06 4.17
N THR A 97 -11.79 -30.15 4.58
CA THR A 97 -12.74 -30.14 5.70
C THR A 97 -12.04 -29.90 7.04
N VAL A 98 -10.86 -30.48 7.21
CA VAL A 98 -10.02 -30.28 8.41
C VAL A 98 -9.65 -28.82 8.55
N ILE A 99 -9.17 -28.17 7.46
CA ILE A 99 -8.81 -26.76 7.48
C ILE A 99 -10.05 -25.88 7.74
N ASP A 100 -11.17 -26.12 7.06
CA ASP A 100 -12.41 -25.37 7.29
C ASP A 100 -12.91 -25.50 8.74
N THR A 101 -12.75 -26.67 9.36
CA THR A 101 -13.10 -26.91 10.76
C THR A 101 -12.15 -26.15 11.68
N ALA A 102 -10.84 -26.18 11.42
CA ALA A 102 -9.84 -25.41 12.15
C ALA A 102 -10.14 -23.91 12.11
N MET A 103 -10.45 -23.35 10.95
CA MET A 103 -10.81 -21.94 10.80
C MET A 103 -12.05 -21.57 11.63
N ARG A 104 -13.08 -22.42 11.65
CA ARG A 104 -14.28 -22.20 12.47
C ARG A 104 -13.98 -22.28 13.98
N ALA A 105 -13.17 -23.25 14.39
CA ALA A 105 -12.78 -23.41 15.78
C ALA A 105 -11.99 -22.20 16.30
N ILE A 106 -11.02 -21.70 15.52
CA ILE A 106 -10.28 -20.47 15.84
C ILE A 106 -11.21 -19.26 15.97
N GLU A 107 -12.15 -19.07 15.04
CA GLU A 107 -13.12 -17.97 15.12
C GLU A 107 -14.05 -18.06 16.33
N ALA A 108 -14.42 -19.28 16.77
CA ALA A 108 -15.26 -19.49 17.93
C ALA A 108 -14.57 -19.04 19.22
N GLU A 109 -13.26 -19.30 19.32
CA GLU A 109 -12.45 -18.93 20.47
C GLU A 109 -12.00 -17.45 20.46
N ASN A 110 -11.83 -16.86 19.29
CA ASN A 110 -11.27 -15.52 19.14
C ASN A 110 -12.29 -14.54 18.53
N LYS A 111 -12.98 -13.77 19.35
CA LYS A 111 -14.08 -12.88 18.93
C LYS A 111 -13.68 -11.87 17.86
N THR A 112 -12.44 -11.39 17.87
CA THR A 112 -11.90 -10.42 16.90
C THR A 112 -11.79 -11.00 15.49
N LEU A 113 -11.68 -12.33 15.37
CA LEU A 113 -11.58 -13.05 14.10
C LEU A 113 -12.95 -13.53 13.57
N LYS A 114 -14.04 -13.27 14.26
CA LYS A 114 -15.37 -13.77 13.87
C LYS A 114 -15.75 -13.37 12.44
N ASN A 115 -16.05 -14.36 11.60
CA ASN A 115 -16.37 -14.23 10.18
C ASN A 115 -15.26 -13.63 9.29
N VAL A 116 -14.01 -13.68 9.74
CA VAL A 116 -12.83 -13.14 9.04
C VAL A 116 -12.13 -14.22 8.24
N LEU A 117 -11.95 -15.40 8.80
CA LEU A 117 -11.12 -16.44 8.21
C LEU A 117 -11.80 -17.10 6.99
N PRO A 118 -11.04 -17.44 5.93
CA PRO A 118 -11.59 -18.16 4.77
C PRO A 118 -12.00 -19.58 5.15
N LYS A 119 -13.14 -20.05 4.60
CA LYS A 119 -13.73 -21.37 4.87
C LYS A 119 -14.25 -22.00 3.60
N ASN A 120 -13.38 -22.08 2.59
CA ASN A 120 -13.69 -22.64 1.27
C ASN A 120 -12.70 -23.73 0.83
N TYR A 121 -11.94 -24.29 1.78
CA TYR A 121 -10.94 -25.33 1.50
C TYR A 121 -11.58 -26.69 1.15
N ALA A 122 -12.79 -26.95 1.61
CA ALA A 122 -13.56 -28.14 1.25
C ALA A 122 -14.19 -28.07 -0.16
N SER A 123 -14.10 -26.91 -0.87
CA SER A 123 -14.68 -26.75 -2.21
C SER A 123 -14.24 -27.87 -3.15
N PRO A 124 -15.16 -28.42 -3.98
CA PRO A 124 -14.81 -29.40 -5.01
C PRO A 124 -13.83 -28.86 -6.06
N ASP A 125 -13.82 -27.55 -6.29
CA ASP A 125 -12.93 -26.89 -7.26
C ASP A 125 -11.48 -26.85 -6.82
N LEU A 126 -11.20 -27.11 -5.54
CA LEU A 126 -9.85 -27.12 -4.97
C LEU A 126 -9.31 -28.57 -4.92
N ASP A 127 -8.31 -28.88 -5.72
CA ASP A 127 -7.66 -30.21 -5.69
C ASP A 127 -7.00 -30.46 -4.33
N LYS A 128 -7.47 -31.51 -3.65
CA LYS A 128 -7.04 -31.85 -2.28
C LYS A 128 -5.59 -32.34 -2.23
N ARG A 129 -5.05 -32.91 -3.30
CA ARG A 129 -3.63 -33.33 -3.38
C ARG A 129 -2.75 -32.08 -3.43
N VAL A 130 -3.10 -31.14 -4.31
CA VAL A 130 -2.34 -29.89 -4.42
C VAL A 130 -2.43 -29.06 -3.13
N LEU A 131 -3.59 -29.07 -2.46
CA LEU A 131 -3.75 -28.45 -1.14
C LEU A 131 -2.83 -29.11 -0.10
N GLY A 132 -2.73 -30.44 -0.10
CA GLY A 132 -1.81 -31.20 0.77
C GLY A 132 -0.35 -30.85 0.51
N ASP A 133 0.06 -30.78 -0.76
CA ASP A 133 1.42 -30.38 -1.14
C ASP A 133 1.77 -28.97 -0.61
N VAL A 134 0.83 -28.01 -0.64
CA VAL A 134 1.03 -26.69 -0.07
C VAL A 134 1.17 -26.72 1.45
N VAL A 135 0.36 -27.54 2.13
CA VAL A 135 0.49 -27.74 3.59
C VAL A 135 1.86 -28.30 3.94
N ASP A 136 2.35 -29.28 3.16
CA ASP A 136 3.71 -29.81 3.35
C ASP A 136 4.81 -28.79 3.14
N ILE A 137 4.67 -27.93 2.15
CA ILE A 137 5.62 -26.84 1.91
C ILE A 137 5.66 -25.87 3.10
N PHE A 138 4.50 -25.49 3.63
CA PHE A 138 4.42 -24.63 4.81
C PHE A 138 4.89 -25.34 6.09
N THR A 139 4.84 -26.65 6.13
CA THR A 139 5.33 -27.44 7.25
C THR A 139 6.85 -27.56 7.23
N ASN A 140 7.43 -27.88 6.06
CA ASN A 140 8.84 -28.29 5.94
C ASN A 140 9.79 -27.14 5.66
N ASN A 141 9.31 -26.06 5.01
CA ASN A 141 10.16 -24.94 4.58
C ASN A 141 10.14 -23.76 5.56
N ILE A 142 9.25 -23.77 6.56
CA ILE A 142 9.19 -22.73 7.60
C ILE A 142 9.79 -23.28 8.88
N ASP A 143 11.04 -22.91 9.16
CA ASP A 143 11.66 -23.20 10.46
C ASP A 143 11.06 -22.27 11.52
N MET A 144 10.25 -22.85 12.39
CA MET A 144 9.59 -22.16 13.52
C MET A 144 10.36 -22.25 14.83
N SER A 145 11.59 -22.77 14.82
CA SER A 145 12.42 -22.94 16.02
C SER A 145 12.92 -21.59 16.59
N ASN A 146 13.03 -20.55 15.73
CA ASN A 146 13.40 -19.20 16.15
C ASN A 146 12.19 -18.26 16.01
N THR A 147 11.39 -18.18 17.05
CA THR A 147 10.04 -17.61 17.03
C THR A 147 9.98 -16.11 16.76
N THR A 148 10.93 -15.30 17.22
CA THR A 148 10.93 -13.84 16.97
C THR A 148 11.24 -13.53 15.50
N GLU A 149 12.16 -14.28 14.88
CA GLU A 149 12.46 -14.14 13.46
C GLU A 149 11.34 -14.72 12.58
N SER A 150 10.66 -15.78 13.03
CA SER A 150 9.58 -16.41 12.28
C SER A 150 8.29 -15.59 12.27
N GLU A 151 7.96 -14.87 13.35
CA GLU A 151 6.84 -13.93 13.37
C GLU A 151 7.04 -12.79 12.37
N ASP A 152 8.23 -12.18 12.37
CA ASP A 152 8.57 -11.14 11.39
C ASP A 152 8.63 -11.71 9.96
N LEU A 153 9.16 -12.92 9.80
CA LEU A 153 9.22 -13.62 8.52
C LEU A 153 7.83 -13.90 7.94
N LEU A 154 6.89 -14.42 8.75
CA LEU A 154 5.52 -14.68 8.30
C LEU A 154 4.76 -13.38 8.00
N GLY A 155 4.96 -12.33 8.79
CA GLY A 155 4.42 -11.01 8.51
C GLY A 155 4.94 -10.44 7.18
N ARG A 156 6.23 -10.58 6.89
CA ARG A 156 6.83 -10.18 5.60
C ARG A 156 6.33 -11.05 4.46
N THR A 157 6.21 -12.37 4.68
CA THR A 157 5.65 -13.30 3.67
C THR A 157 4.22 -12.93 3.32
N TYR A 158 3.41 -12.57 4.31
CA TYR A 158 2.05 -12.11 4.11
C TYR A 158 2.01 -10.84 3.23
N GLU A 159 2.83 -9.83 3.55
CA GLU A 159 2.97 -8.61 2.73
C GLU A 159 3.46 -8.93 1.30
N TYR A 160 4.47 -9.79 1.18
CA TYR A 160 5.02 -10.20 -0.11
C TYR A 160 3.96 -10.90 -0.98
N CYS A 161 3.20 -11.83 -0.42
CA CYS A 161 2.13 -12.51 -1.15
C CYS A 161 1.05 -11.52 -1.60
N ILE A 162 0.64 -10.57 -0.76
CA ILE A 162 -0.32 -9.53 -1.14
C ILE A 162 0.23 -8.71 -2.31
N ALA A 163 1.48 -8.28 -2.27
CA ALA A 163 2.11 -7.52 -3.34
C ALA A 163 2.16 -8.33 -4.66
N GLN A 164 2.53 -9.62 -4.59
CA GLN A 164 2.59 -10.51 -5.75
C GLN A 164 1.20 -10.77 -6.35
N PHE A 165 0.16 -10.89 -5.52
CA PHE A 165 -1.22 -10.99 -6.00
C PHE A 165 -1.64 -9.69 -6.71
N ALA A 166 -1.35 -8.53 -6.13
CA ALA A 166 -1.64 -7.24 -6.73
C ALA A 166 -0.96 -7.08 -8.10
N GLU A 167 0.31 -7.52 -8.24
CA GLU A 167 1.03 -7.50 -9.51
C GLU A 167 0.38 -8.40 -10.57
N LYS A 168 0.00 -9.64 -10.20
CA LYS A 168 -0.55 -10.63 -11.14
C LYS A 168 -2.00 -10.37 -11.53
N GLU A 169 -2.82 -9.84 -10.63
CA GLU A 169 -4.22 -9.49 -10.89
C GLU A 169 -4.35 -8.19 -11.74
N GLY A 170 -3.25 -7.45 -11.93
CA GLY A 170 -3.22 -6.26 -12.77
C GLY A 170 -4.08 -5.12 -12.22
N VAL A 171 -4.88 -4.46 -13.09
CA VAL A 171 -5.65 -3.26 -12.71
C VAL A 171 -6.62 -3.51 -11.55
N GLY A 172 -7.24 -4.69 -11.48
CA GLY A 172 -8.14 -5.05 -10.35
C GLY A 172 -7.42 -5.38 -9.06
N GLY A 173 -6.15 -5.83 -9.14
CA GLY A 173 -5.34 -6.19 -7.97
C GLY A 173 -4.59 -5.01 -7.36
N GLY A 174 -4.22 -4.03 -8.17
CA GLY A 174 -3.49 -2.84 -7.73
C GLY A 174 -4.29 -1.86 -6.87
N GLU A 175 -5.61 -1.99 -6.84
CA GLU A 175 -6.49 -1.11 -6.07
C GLU A 175 -6.36 -1.29 -4.55
N PHE A 176 -5.84 -2.42 -4.08
CA PHE A 176 -5.74 -2.71 -2.63
C PHE A 176 -4.30 -2.73 -2.10
N TYR A 177 -3.29 -2.45 -2.93
CA TYR A 177 -1.90 -2.46 -2.51
C TYR A 177 -1.17 -1.17 -2.87
N THR A 178 -0.63 -0.50 -1.85
CA THR A 178 0.24 0.67 -2.01
C THR A 178 1.69 0.25 -1.77
N PRO A 179 2.63 0.56 -2.68
CA PRO A 179 4.05 0.24 -2.51
C PRO A 179 4.60 0.74 -1.18
N SER A 180 5.41 -0.09 -0.52
CA SER A 180 5.90 0.21 0.82
C SER A 180 6.75 1.49 0.88
N SER A 181 7.52 1.81 -0.15
CA SER A 181 8.30 3.05 -0.23
C SER A 181 7.42 4.30 -0.28
N VAL A 182 6.28 4.25 -0.98
CA VAL A 182 5.30 5.34 -1.01
C VAL A 182 4.70 5.55 0.38
N VAL A 183 4.30 4.45 1.05
CA VAL A 183 3.75 4.53 2.40
C VAL A 183 4.78 5.03 3.40
N LYS A 184 6.02 4.53 3.33
CA LYS A 184 7.13 5.02 4.17
C LYS A 184 7.37 6.52 3.97
N THR A 185 7.32 7.01 2.72
CA THR A 185 7.46 8.44 2.43
C THR A 185 6.38 9.26 3.12
N LEU A 186 5.09 8.84 3.01
CA LEU A 186 3.99 9.49 3.69
C LEU A 186 4.20 9.52 5.21
N VAL A 187 4.50 8.37 5.80
CA VAL A 187 4.67 8.20 7.25
C VAL A 187 5.87 9.01 7.77
N SER A 188 7.00 9.01 7.05
CA SER A 188 8.21 9.77 7.44
C SER A 188 7.98 11.28 7.43
N ILE A 189 7.11 11.79 6.55
CA ILE A 189 6.74 13.20 6.50
C ILE A 189 5.69 13.56 7.57
N LEU A 190 4.66 12.71 7.73
CA LEU A 190 3.57 12.96 8.68
C LEU A 190 4.01 12.82 10.13
N ARG A 191 4.91 11.85 10.40
CA ARG A 191 5.46 11.55 11.74
C ARG A 191 4.38 11.26 12.77
N PRO A 192 3.63 10.15 12.63
CA PRO A 192 2.65 9.76 13.62
C PRO A 192 3.34 9.52 14.97
N PHE A 193 2.63 9.87 16.04
CA PHE A 193 3.12 9.79 17.42
C PHE A 193 2.36 8.74 18.25
N ASP A 194 2.92 8.39 19.37
CA ASP A 194 2.38 7.40 20.30
C ASP A 194 0.93 7.74 20.73
N ASN A 195 0.05 6.73 20.69
CA ASN A 195 -1.38 6.84 21.00
C ASN A 195 -2.19 7.78 20.06
N CYS A 196 -1.70 8.09 18.88
CA CYS A 196 -2.47 8.83 17.89
C CYS A 196 -3.56 7.97 17.24
N ARG A 197 -4.60 8.64 16.75
CA ARG A 197 -5.66 8.05 15.93
C ARG A 197 -5.28 8.13 14.46
N VAL A 198 -5.12 6.98 13.84
CA VAL A 198 -4.79 6.86 12.42
C VAL A 198 -6.01 6.31 11.68
N TYR A 199 -6.44 7.01 10.63
CA TYR A 199 -7.60 6.63 9.83
C TYR A 199 -7.23 6.43 8.37
N ASP A 200 -7.79 5.40 7.76
CA ASP A 200 -7.77 5.18 6.30
C ASP A 200 -9.19 4.81 5.83
N CYS A 201 -9.79 5.70 5.04
CA CYS A 201 -11.16 5.56 4.56
C CYS A 201 -11.33 4.59 3.38
N CYS A 202 -10.26 4.01 2.88
CA CYS A 202 -10.20 3.02 1.80
C CYS A 202 -8.99 2.11 1.99
N CYS A 203 -8.94 1.45 3.16
CA CYS A 203 -7.72 0.93 3.76
C CYS A 203 -7.09 -0.26 3.00
N GLY A 204 -7.78 -0.82 2.02
CA GLY A 204 -7.26 -1.96 1.29
C GLY A 204 -6.84 -3.09 2.23
N SER A 205 -5.63 -3.57 2.09
CA SER A 205 -5.04 -4.60 2.97
C SER A 205 -4.48 -4.07 4.29
N GLY A 206 -4.62 -2.78 4.58
CA GLY A 206 -4.14 -2.16 5.82
C GLY A 206 -2.66 -1.78 5.82
N GLY A 207 -2.02 -1.68 4.65
CA GLY A 207 -0.59 -1.37 4.53
C GLY A 207 -0.16 -0.05 5.16
N MET A 208 -1.02 0.99 5.11
CA MET A 208 -0.78 2.29 5.74
C MET A 208 -0.63 2.18 7.26
N PHE A 209 -1.46 1.35 7.90
CA PHE A 209 -1.41 1.15 9.35
C PHE A 209 -0.17 0.39 9.79
N VAL A 210 0.24 -0.62 9.03
CA VAL A 210 1.45 -1.41 9.30
C VAL A 210 2.68 -0.50 9.33
N GLN A 211 2.86 0.36 8.32
CA GLN A 211 4.00 1.25 8.26
C GLN A 211 3.94 2.34 9.34
N SER A 212 2.74 2.85 9.66
CA SER A 212 2.56 3.79 10.77
C SER A 212 2.97 3.18 12.10
N ALA A 213 2.55 1.94 12.38
CA ALA A 213 2.93 1.22 13.60
C ALA A 213 4.44 0.95 13.66
N LYS A 214 5.05 0.53 12.54
CA LYS A 214 6.51 0.34 12.44
C LYS A 214 7.28 1.64 12.72
N PHE A 215 6.81 2.76 12.18
CA PHE A 215 7.42 4.07 12.41
C PHE A 215 7.40 4.45 13.90
N ILE A 216 6.23 4.31 14.56
CA ILE A 216 6.08 4.61 15.98
C ILE A 216 6.98 3.69 16.81
N GLN A 217 6.97 2.38 16.51
CA GLN A 217 7.84 1.43 17.19
C GLN A 217 9.33 1.80 17.10
N ALA A 218 9.78 2.21 15.91
CA ALA A 218 11.17 2.63 15.70
C ALA A 218 11.56 3.88 16.50
N HIS A 219 10.61 4.79 16.76
CA HIS A 219 10.88 6.07 17.43
C HIS A 219 10.52 6.08 18.93
N SER A 220 9.50 5.31 19.35
CA SER A 220 9.06 5.26 20.76
C SER A 220 9.43 3.97 21.47
N GLY A 221 9.83 2.93 20.74
CA GLY A 221 10.12 1.58 21.27
C GLY A 221 8.87 0.78 21.67
N LYS A 222 7.67 1.33 21.51
CA LYS A 222 6.41 0.68 21.89
C LYS A 222 5.71 0.05 20.70
N ARG A 223 5.41 -1.25 20.77
CA ARG A 223 4.57 -1.95 19.78
C ARG A 223 3.10 -1.56 19.95
N GLY A 224 2.39 -1.39 18.84
CA GLY A 224 0.93 -1.27 18.84
C GLY A 224 0.36 0.01 19.45
N ALA A 225 1.18 1.01 19.74
CA ALA A 225 0.72 2.26 20.36
C ALA A 225 0.05 3.22 19.37
N ILE A 226 -0.90 2.73 18.57
CA ILE A 226 -1.78 3.52 17.71
C ILE A 226 -3.22 3.05 17.84
N ALA A 227 -4.18 3.96 17.68
CA ALA A 227 -5.59 3.64 17.54
C ALA A 227 -5.92 3.66 16.04
N VAL A 228 -6.14 2.49 15.46
CA VAL A 228 -6.40 2.31 14.03
C VAL A 228 -7.88 2.30 13.74
N TYR A 229 -8.28 3.12 12.78
CA TYR A 229 -9.64 3.14 12.22
C TYR A 229 -9.55 2.94 10.71
N GLY A 230 -10.31 2.02 10.17
CA GLY A 230 -10.29 1.74 8.74
C GLY A 230 -11.66 1.49 8.17
N GLN A 231 -11.81 1.72 6.87
CA GLN A 231 -13.01 1.32 6.15
C GLN A 231 -12.62 0.76 4.78
N GLU A 232 -13.31 -0.30 4.37
CA GLU A 232 -13.09 -0.98 3.10
C GLU A 232 -14.43 -1.50 2.55
N ALA A 233 -14.67 -1.28 1.26
CA ALA A 233 -15.91 -1.68 0.61
C ALA A 233 -15.93 -3.14 0.16
N ASN A 234 -14.76 -3.70 -0.19
CA ASN A 234 -14.62 -5.07 -0.64
C ASN A 234 -14.54 -6.03 0.55
N ALA A 235 -15.45 -7.03 0.60
CA ALA A 235 -15.54 -7.98 1.70
C ALA A 235 -14.27 -8.81 1.93
N ASP A 236 -13.62 -9.23 0.85
CA ASP A 236 -12.42 -10.08 0.93
C ASP A 236 -11.21 -9.25 1.36
N THR A 237 -11.10 -8.04 0.84
CA THR A 237 -10.04 -7.09 1.20
C THR A 237 -10.18 -6.62 2.65
N TRP A 238 -11.42 -6.37 3.12
CA TRP A 238 -11.70 -6.07 4.53
C TRP A 238 -11.27 -7.20 5.49
N LYS A 239 -11.56 -8.47 5.13
CA LYS A 239 -11.07 -9.63 5.89
C LYS A 239 -9.55 -9.72 5.90
N MET A 240 -8.94 -9.47 4.74
CA MET A 240 -7.48 -9.47 4.59
C MET A 240 -6.82 -8.39 5.46
N ALA A 241 -7.39 -7.18 5.52
CA ALA A 241 -6.93 -6.12 6.43
C ALA A 241 -7.01 -6.55 7.91
N LYS A 242 -8.13 -7.17 8.32
CA LYS A 242 -8.28 -7.70 9.68
C LYS A 242 -7.23 -8.75 10.02
N MET A 243 -6.98 -9.71 9.13
CA MET A 243 -5.92 -10.70 9.33
C MET A 243 -4.53 -10.04 9.39
N ASN A 244 -4.30 -9.03 8.56
CA ASN A 244 -3.04 -8.29 8.52
C ASN A 244 -2.74 -7.57 9.84
N MET A 245 -3.75 -6.92 10.44
CA MET A 245 -3.62 -6.28 11.75
C MET A 245 -3.43 -7.31 12.86
N ALA A 246 -4.20 -8.40 12.80
CA ALA A 246 -4.14 -9.49 13.77
C ALA A 246 -2.75 -10.13 13.88
N ILE A 247 -2.11 -10.44 12.74
CA ILE A 247 -0.73 -10.97 12.68
C ILE A 247 0.26 -10.07 13.43
N ARG A 248 0.00 -8.77 13.49
CA ARG A 248 0.92 -7.77 14.07
C ARG A 248 0.52 -7.30 15.46
N GLY A 249 -0.54 -7.88 16.02
CA GLY A 249 -1.06 -7.45 17.32
C GLY A 249 -1.52 -5.99 17.33
N ILE A 250 -1.94 -5.46 16.17
CA ILE A 250 -2.46 -4.10 16.04
C ILE A 250 -3.97 -4.15 16.24
N ASP A 251 -4.46 -3.49 17.28
CA ASP A 251 -5.89 -3.31 17.49
C ASP A 251 -6.46 -2.31 16.47
N ALA A 252 -7.51 -2.70 15.76
CA ALA A 252 -8.06 -1.94 14.65
C ALA A 252 -9.58 -2.02 14.59
N ASP A 253 -10.23 -0.87 14.51
CA ASP A 253 -11.65 -0.73 14.25
C ASP A 253 -11.90 -0.54 12.75
N PHE A 254 -12.35 -1.61 12.08
CA PHE A 254 -12.78 -1.59 10.67
C PHE A 254 -14.32 -1.55 10.54
N GLY A 255 -15.03 -1.20 11.60
CA GLY A 255 -16.46 -1.34 11.66
C GLY A 255 -16.94 -2.80 11.70
N PRO A 256 -18.25 -3.01 11.88
CA PRO A 256 -18.83 -4.34 12.04
C PRO A 256 -18.89 -5.17 10.74
N TYR A 257 -18.77 -4.52 9.58
CA TYR A 257 -18.82 -5.11 8.23
C TYR A 257 -18.12 -4.20 7.22
N GLN A 258 -17.87 -4.71 6.01
CA GLN A 258 -17.40 -3.91 4.89
C GLN A 258 -18.47 -2.90 4.45
N ALA A 259 -18.05 -1.70 4.09
CA ALA A 259 -18.98 -0.66 3.64
C ALA A 259 -18.33 0.36 2.70
N ASP A 260 -19.12 0.87 1.77
CA ASP A 260 -18.74 2.02 0.95
C ASP A 260 -18.67 3.29 1.80
N THR A 261 -17.54 3.96 1.77
CA THR A 261 -17.22 5.12 2.61
C THR A 261 -18.11 6.33 2.37
N PHE A 262 -18.60 6.50 1.15
CA PHE A 262 -19.45 7.64 0.84
C PHE A 262 -20.90 7.43 1.31
N THR A 263 -21.46 6.28 1.01
CA THR A 263 -22.88 6.00 1.28
C THR A 263 -23.14 5.42 2.65
N ASN A 264 -22.14 4.87 3.32
CA ASN A 264 -22.25 4.28 4.64
C ASN A 264 -20.97 4.46 5.45
N ASP A 265 -20.75 5.65 5.96
CA ASP A 265 -19.63 6.00 6.83
C ASP A 265 -19.77 5.28 8.18
N LEU A 266 -18.87 4.35 8.47
CA LEU A 266 -18.87 3.57 9.70
C LEU A 266 -18.21 4.30 10.89
N HIS A 267 -17.55 5.42 10.64
CA HIS A 267 -16.88 6.22 11.66
C HIS A 267 -17.33 7.70 11.70
N PRO A 268 -18.63 8.02 11.65
CA PRO A 268 -19.15 9.36 11.35
C PRO A 268 -18.71 10.45 12.35
N THR A 269 -18.36 10.07 13.57
CA THR A 269 -17.92 11.00 14.62
C THR A 269 -16.40 11.06 14.80
N LEU A 270 -15.67 10.22 14.09
CA LEU A 270 -14.21 10.16 14.20
C LEU A 270 -13.57 11.49 13.79
N LYS A 271 -12.61 11.94 14.60
CA LYS A 271 -11.66 13.01 14.27
C LYS A 271 -10.25 12.46 14.47
N ALA A 272 -9.64 12.09 13.36
CA ALA A 272 -8.32 11.45 13.32
C ALA A 272 -7.18 12.46 13.43
N ASP A 273 -6.11 12.07 14.11
CA ASP A 273 -4.88 12.86 14.19
C ASP A 273 -4.07 12.73 12.89
N PHE A 274 -4.11 11.54 12.28
CA PHE A 274 -3.52 11.28 10.98
C PHE A 274 -4.49 10.52 10.09
N ILE A 275 -4.56 10.93 8.82
CA ILE A 275 -5.30 10.20 7.78
C ILE A 275 -4.30 9.88 6.67
N LEU A 276 -4.13 8.59 6.37
CA LEU A 276 -3.28 8.12 5.28
C LEU A 276 -4.14 7.29 4.35
N ALA A 277 -4.23 7.68 3.10
CA ALA A 277 -5.10 6.98 2.16
C ALA A 277 -4.54 6.95 0.73
N ASN A 278 -4.81 5.85 0.03
CA ASN A 278 -4.61 5.71 -1.41
C ASN A 278 -5.94 5.27 -2.03
N PRO A 279 -6.89 6.22 -2.24
CA PRO A 279 -8.21 5.88 -2.79
C PRO A 279 -8.13 5.43 -4.25
N PRO A 280 -9.13 4.69 -4.74
CA PRO A 280 -9.24 4.35 -6.15
C PRO A 280 -9.23 5.62 -7.00
N PHE A 281 -8.30 5.70 -8.00
CA PHE A 281 -8.14 6.87 -8.82
C PHE A 281 -9.32 7.05 -9.78
N ASN A 282 -9.86 8.28 -9.83
CA ASN A 282 -10.98 8.63 -10.72
C ASN A 282 -12.20 7.71 -10.53
N TYR A 283 -12.47 7.30 -9.31
CA TYR A 283 -13.54 6.37 -8.97
C TYR A 283 -14.92 6.87 -9.40
N HIS A 284 -15.66 6.05 -10.14
CA HIS A 284 -17.02 6.30 -10.56
C HIS A 284 -17.70 4.97 -10.98
N PRO A 285 -19.03 4.84 -10.84
CA PRO A 285 -19.95 5.75 -10.13
C PRO A 285 -19.77 5.63 -8.62
N TRP A 286 -19.88 6.74 -7.88
CA TRP A 286 -19.74 6.76 -6.42
C TRP A 286 -21.03 7.20 -5.68
N ASN A 287 -22.18 7.05 -6.35
CA ASN A 287 -23.51 7.37 -5.82
C ASN A 287 -23.69 8.84 -5.39
N GLN A 288 -23.06 9.79 -6.08
CA GLN A 288 -23.15 11.23 -5.80
C GLN A 288 -24.57 11.74 -5.64
N GLU A 289 -25.52 11.25 -6.43
CA GLU A 289 -26.93 11.64 -6.44
C GLU A 289 -27.64 11.41 -5.11
N LYS A 290 -27.14 10.50 -4.26
CA LYS A 290 -27.68 10.22 -2.91
C LYS A 290 -27.08 11.14 -1.85
N LEU A 291 -26.07 11.93 -2.20
CA LEU A 291 -25.19 12.65 -1.28
C LEU A 291 -25.14 14.16 -1.56
N LEU A 292 -26.11 14.72 -2.30
CA LEU A 292 -26.10 16.13 -2.69
C LEU A 292 -26.12 17.10 -1.51
N GLU A 293 -26.76 16.72 -0.41
CA GLU A 293 -26.89 17.52 0.82
C GLU A 293 -25.92 17.06 1.94
N ASP A 294 -24.90 16.26 1.61
CA ASP A 294 -23.98 15.71 2.59
C ASP A 294 -23.12 16.81 3.24
N VAL A 295 -23.02 16.79 4.56
CA VAL A 295 -22.30 17.79 5.36
C VAL A 295 -20.79 17.81 5.08
N ARG A 296 -20.25 16.76 4.46
CA ARG A 296 -18.83 16.67 4.08
C ARG A 296 -18.47 17.63 2.94
N TRP A 297 -19.42 18.07 2.11
CA TRP A 297 -19.17 18.89 0.93
C TRP A 297 -19.04 20.38 1.23
N LYS A 298 -18.21 20.73 2.22
CA LYS A 298 -17.95 22.13 2.65
C LYS A 298 -17.50 23.04 1.51
N TYR A 299 -16.70 22.52 0.56
CA TYR A 299 -16.08 23.30 -0.51
C TYR A 299 -16.86 23.23 -1.83
N GLY A 300 -17.90 22.43 -1.88
CA GLY A 300 -18.77 22.21 -3.02
C GLY A 300 -19.02 20.75 -3.31
N ILE A 301 -20.09 20.44 -4.01
CA ILE A 301 -20.48 19.07 -4.34
C ILE A 301 -19.49 18.51 -5.39
N PRO A 302 -18.79 17.40 -5.10
CA PRO A 302 -17.90 16.78 -6.07
C PRO A 302 -18.67 16.21 -7.27
N PRO A 303 -18.08 16.14 -8.49
CA PRO A 303 -18.79 15.67 -9.67
C PRO A 303 -19.08 14.17 -9.61
N ALA A 304 -20.23 13.74 -10.18
CA ALA A 304 -20.64 12.34 -10.25
C ALA A 304 -19.63 11.44 -11.00
N GLY A 305 -18.94 11.99 -11.99
CA GLY A 305 -17.99 11.25 -12.83
C GLY A 305 -16.59 11.07 -12.22
N ASN A 306 -16.30 11.65 -11.04
CA ASN A 306 -14.98 11.56 -10.43
C ASN A 306 -15.05 11.84 -8.92
N ALA A 307 -14.61 10.89 -8.10
CA ALA A 307 -14.64 10.98 -6.65
C ALA A 307 -13.38 11.61 -6.02
N ASN A 308 -12.37 12.04 -6.77
CA ASN A 308 -11.11 12.52 -6.19
C ASN A 308 -11.34 13.61 -5.13
N TYR A 309 -12.19 14.59 -5.42
CA TYR A 309 -12.52 15.67 -4.47
C TYR A 309 -13.57 15.27 -3.42
N ALA A 310 -14.27 14.16 -3.61
CA ALA A 310 -15.11 13.56 -2.57
C ALA A 310 -14.21 12.91 -1.49
N TRP A 311 -13.17 12.19 -1.90
CA TRP A 311 -12.16 11.64 -0.98
C TRP A 311 -11.46 12.72 -0.18
N ILE A 312 -10.98 13.79 -0.84
CA ILE A 312 -10.33 14.91 -0.16
C ILE A 312 -11.26 15.53 0.89
N GLN A 313 -12.50 15.83 0.53
CA GLN A 313 -13.44 16.49 1.45
C GLN A 313 -13.88 15.55 2.58
N HIS A 314 -14.08 14.25 2.31
CA HIS A 314 -14.33 13.25 3.34
C HIS A 314 -13.20 13.23 4.40
N MET A 315 -11.94 13.18 3.95
CA MET A 315 -10.79 13.21 4.86
C MET A 315 -10.68 14.51 5.63
N ILE A 316 -10.90 15.68 5.00
CA ILE A 316 -10.91 16.97 5.70
C ILE A 316 -12.01 17.02 6.77
N HIS A 317 -13.18 16.40 6.50
CA HIS A 317 -14.27 16.28 7.47
C HIS A 317 -13.84 15.47 8.69
N HIS A 318 -13.15 14.36 8.49
CA HIS A 318 -12.68 13.47 9.56
C HIS A 318 -11.38 13.92 10.24
N LEU A 319 -10.77 15.00 9.78
CA LEU A 319 -9.52 15.50 10.34
C LEU A 319 -9.72 16.24 11.67
N ALA A 320 -8.91 15.90 12.66
CA ALA A 320 -8.82 16.65 13.93
C ALA A 320 -8.31 18.08 13.69
N PRO A 321 -8.48 19.03 14.66
CA PRO A 321 -8.06 20.43 14.49
C PRO A 321 -6.58 20.61 14.14
N ASN A 322 -5.69 19.77 14.66
CA ASN A 322 -4.25 19.77 14.36
C ASN A 322 -3.83 18.56 13.54
N GLY A 323 -4.80 17.85 12.97
CA GLY A 323 -4.55 16.64 12.22
C GLY A 323 -3.88 16.88 10.88
N LYS A 324 -3.30 15.80 10.34
CA LYS A 324 -2.59 15.81 9.05
C LYS A 324 -3.09 14.69 8.15
N ILE A 325 -3.20 14.96 6.86
CA ILE A 325 -3.54 13.98 5.83
C ILE A 325 -2.32 13.76 4.95
N GLY A 326 -2.03 12.50 4.65
CA GLY A 326 -1.15 12.06 3.58
C GLY A 326 -1.94 11.25 2.56
N LEU A 327 -2.14 11.80 1.38
CA LEU A 327 -3.03 11.26 0.37
C LEU A 327 -2.29 11.00 -0.92
N VAL A 328 -2.54 9.86 -1.55
CA VAL A 328 -2.05 9.52 -2.89
C VAL A 328 -3.15 9.78 -3.90
N LEU A 329 -2.87 10.55 -4.94
CA LEU A 329 -3.80 10.79 -6.06
C LEU A 329 -3.09 10.82 -7.40
N ALA A 330 -3.86 10.53 -8.46
CA ALA A 330 -3.41 10.72 -9.83
C ALA A 330 -3.20 12.22 -10.13
N ASN A 331 -2.23 12.53 -11.00
CA ASN A 331 -1.84 13.90 -11.35
C ASN A 331 -3.00 14.77 -11.86
N GLY A 332 -4.03 14.16 -12.46
CA GLY A 332 -5.20 14.89 -12.97
C GLY A 332 -5.87 15.78 -11.91
N ALA A 333 -5.89 15.36 -10.66
CA ALA A 333 -6.48 16.12 -9.56
C ALA A 333 -5.80 17.47 -9.32
N LEU A 334 -4.51 17.63 -9.67
CA LEU A 334 -3.76 18.87 -9.49
C LEU A 334 -4.22 20.02 -10.41
N SER A 335 -4.75 19.69 -11.59
CA SER A 335 -4.97 20.68 -12.65
C SER A 335 -6.36 20.66 -13.28
N THR A 336 -7.19 19.64 -13.00
CA THR A 336 -8.54 19.54 -13.58
C THR A 336 -9.36 20.80 -13.31
N GLN A 337 -10.12 21.23 -14.33
CA GLN A 337 -11.11 22.29 -14.23
C GLN A 337 -12.52 21.75 -14.52
N SER A 338 -12.62 20.46 -14.82
CA SER A 338 -13.85 19.82 -15.25
C SER A 338 -14.89 19.81 -14.13
N SER A 339 -16.15 20.00 -14.48
CA SER A 339 -17.31 19.75 -13.61
C SER A 339 -17.23 20.38 -12.21
N GLY A 340 -16.58 21.53 -12.07
CA GLY A 340 -16.48 22.27 -10.80
C GLY A 340 -15.32 21.85 -9.89
N GLU A 341 -14.51 20.86 -10.26
CA GLU A 341 -13.36 20.42 -9.42
C GLU A 341 -12.34 21.54 -9.19
N GLY A 342 -12.11 22.40 -10.19
CA GLY A 342 -11.23 23.57 -10.05
C GLY A 342 -11.69 24.56 -8.97
N GLU A 343 -12.99 24.80 -8.85
CA GLU A 343 -13.56 25.66 -7.80
C GLU A 343 -13.46 25.05 -6.40
N ILE A 344 -13.66 23.73 -6.30
CA ILE A 344 -13.47 23.00 -5.02
C ILE A 344 -12.00 23.11 -4.61
N ARG A 345 -11.06 22.84 -5.52
CA ARG A 345 -9.61 22.97 -5.28
C ARG A 345 -9.24 24.36 -4.81
N LYS A 346 -9.70 25.41 -5.51
CA LYS A 346 -9.50 26.80 -5.18
C LYS A 346 -9.91 27.09 -3.73
N LYS A 347 -11.12 26.72 -3.33
CA LYS A 347 -11.63 26.97 -1.98
C LYS A 347 -10.82 26.24 -0.90
N ILE A 348 -10.34 25.01 -1.17
CA ILE A 348 -9.47 24.27 -0.25
C ILE A 348 -8.11 24.98 -0.08
N ILE A 349 -7.56 25.54 -1.18
CA ILE A 349 -6.31 26.30 -1.16
C ILE A 349 -6.50 27.63 -0.41
N GLU A 350 -7.60 28.35 -0.66
CA GLU A 350 -7.93 29.60 0.00
C GLU A 350 -8.21 29.45 1.51
N ASP A 351 -8.69 28.26 1.94
CA ASP A 351 -8.83 27.86 3.36
C ASP A 351 -7.46 27.47 3.99
N ASP A 352 -6.36 27.64 3.25
CA ASP A 352 -4.96 27.40 3.63
C ASP A 352 -4.68 25.99 4.16
N LEU A 353 -5.30 24.97 3.58
CA LEU A 353 -5.18 23.60 4.04
C LEU A 353 -4.04 22.81 3.38
N ILE A 354 -3.64 23.17 2.14
CA ILE A 354 -2.60 22.44 1.41
C ILE A 354 -1.23 22.81 1.94
N GLU A 355 -0.57 21.89 2.66
CA GLU A 355 0.78 22.09 3.21
C GLU A 355 1.87 21.78 2.18
N GLY A 356 1.71 20.72 1.39
CA GLY A 356 2.67 20.37 0.36
C GLY A 356 2.16 19.41 -0.68
N ILE A 357 2.79 19.40 -1.85
CA ILE A 357 2.53 18.51 -2.98
C ILE A 357 3.86 17.94 -3.47
N ILE A 358 3.96 16.61 -3.60
CA ILE A 358 5.13 15.92 -4.14
C ILE A 358 4.73 15.19 -5.43
N ALA A 359 5.35 15.53 -6.57
CA ALA A 359 5.20 14.76 -7.79
C ALA A 359 6.12 13.53 -7.75
N MET A 360 5.54 12.34 -7.84
CA MET A 360 6.25 11.07 -7.75
C MET A 360 6.71 10.59 -9.14
N PRO A 361 7.79 9.79 -9.23
CA PRO A 361 8.18 9.15 -10.47
C PRO A 361 7.12 8.14 -10.94
N THR A 362 7.15 7.83 -12.22
CA THR A 362 6.37 6.72 -12.80
C THR A 362 6.92 5.37 -12.35
N GLN A 363 6.17 4.30 -12.56
CA GLN A 363 6.59 2.91 -12.31
C GLN A 363 6.81 2.53 -10.83
N LEU A 364 6.36 3.34 -9.89
CA LEU A 364 6.33 2.95 -8.46
C LEU A 364 5.23 1.92 -8.17
N PHE A 365 4.11 2.01 -8.85
CA PHE A 365 2.98 1.09 -8.66
C PHE A 365 3.03 -0.05 -9.66
N TYR A 366 2.80 -1.28 -9.21
CA TYR A 366 2.86 -2.48 -10.04
C TYR A 366 1.81 -2.49 -11.17
N SER A 367 0.63 -1.92 -10.91
CA SER A 367 -0.50 -1.96 -11.82
C SER A 367 -0.79 -0.64 -12.54
N VAL A 368 -0.14 0.46 -12.14
CA VAL A 368 -0.44 1.80 -12.65
C VAL A 368 0.83 2.46 -13.18
N THR A 369 0.88 2.68 -14.48
CA THR A 369 1.98 3.41 -15.14
C THR A 369 1.82 4.93 -15.03
N MET A 370 0.64 5.42 -14.61
CA MET A 370 0.37 6.85 -14.45
C MET A 370 1.19 7.43 -13.30
N PRO A 371 1.73 8.65 -13.48
CA PRO A 371 2.39 9.35 -12.40
C PRO A 371 1.35 9.75 -11.34
N VAL A 372 1.72 9.57 -10.08
CA VAL A 372 0.92 9.96 -8.91
C VAL A 372 1.55 11.12 -8.17
N THR A 373 0.77 11.73 -7.29
CA THR A 373 1.22 12.80 -6.40
C THR A 373 0.84 12.49 -4.97
N LEU A 374 1.70 12.91 -4.05
CA LEU A 374 1.40 12.90 -2.63
C LEU A 374 0.90 14.29 -2.23
N TRP A 375 -0.24 14.31 -1.57
CA TRP A 375 -0.86 15.51 -1.04
C TRP A 375 -0.75 15.53 0.47
N PHE A 376 -0.25 16.62 1.01
CA PHE A 376 -0.19 16.87 2.45
C PHE A 376 -1.14 17.99 2.79
N ILE A 377 -2.16 17.66 3.60
CA ILE A 377 -3.25 18.56 3.97
C ILE A 377 -3.31 18.63 5.49
N THR A 378 -3.41 19.82 6.07
CA THR A 378 -3.49 19.99 7.52
C THR A 378 -4.31 21.21 7.91
N LYS A 379 -5.01 21.12 9.05
CA LYS A 379 -5.67 22.27 9.69
C LYS A 379 -4.69 23.04 10.61
N GLY A 380 -3.58 22.40 11.00
CA GLY A 380 -2.54 22.95 11.89
C GLY A 380 -1.27 23.38 11.17
N LYS A 381 -1.38 24.07 10.04
CA LYS A 381 -0.26 24.48 9.19
C LYS A 381 0.72 25.39 9.90
N LYS A 382 2.01 25.02 9.95
CA LYS A 382 3.07 25.82 10.57
C LYS A 382 3.43 27.03 9.72
N GLN A 383 3.60 26.86 8.41
CA GLN A 383 3.90 27.91 7.45
C GLN A 383 2.61 28.40 6.78
N LYS A 384 1.85 29.26 7.50
CA LYS A 384 0.58 29.78 7.00
C LYS A 384 0.75 30.58 5.71
N GLY A 385 -0.19 30.43 4.78
CA GLY A 385 -0.18 31.10 3.48
C GLY A 385 0.87 30.58 2.50
N LYS A 386 1.60 29.50 2.83
CA LYS A 386 2.65 28.94 1.98
C LYS A 386 2.41 27.46 1.72
N THR A 387 2.78 26.98 0.56
CA THR A 387 2.69 25.56 0.15
C THR A 387 4.03 25.13 -0.42
N LEU A 388 4.50 23.96 -0.01
CA LEU A 388 5.71 23.35 -0.53
C LEU A 388 5.39 22.53 -1.79
N PHE A 389 6.16 22.71 -2.83
CA PHE A 389 6.13 21.89 -4.04
C PHE A 389 7.46 21.14 -4.19
N ILE A 390 7.40 19.82 -4.37
CA ILE A 390 8.58 18.97 -4.63
C ILE A 390 8.35 18.18 -5.93
N ASP A 391 9.34 18.20 -6.79
CA ASP A 391 9.40 17.38 -7.99
C ASP A 391 10.38 16.22 -7.79
N ALA A 392 9.86 15.08 -7.35
CA ALA A 392 10.63 13.86 -7.12
C ALA A 392 10.66 12.92 -8.34
N ARG A 393 10.17 13.34 -9.53
CA ARG A 393 10.04 12.48 -10.71
C ARG A 393 11.37 11.89 -11.21
N LYS A 394 12.49 12.50 -10.87
CA LYS A 394 13.84 12.02 -11.21
C LYS A 394 14.47 11.14 -10.13
N MET A 395 13.84 11.02 -8.96
CA MET A 395 14.34 10.24 -7.82
C MET A 395 14.04 8.74 -7.97
N GLY A 396 14.67 7.95 -7.10
CA GLY A 396 14.52 6.51 -7.06
C GLY A 396 15.36 5.78 -8.10
N HIS A 397 15.39 4.46 -7.98
CA HIS A 397 16.14 3.56 -8.85
C HIS A 397 15.25 2.48 -9.44
N MET A 398 15.66 1.91 -10.58
CA MET A 398 14.94 0.78 -11.18
C MET A 398 15.33 -0.52 -10.48
N VAL A 399 14.34 -1.20 -9.89
CA VAL A 399 14.52 -2.53 -9.30
C VAL A 399 14.56 -3.59 -10.41
N ASP A 400 13.75 -3.41 -11.43
CA ASP A 400 13.72 -4.22 -12.63
C ASP A 400 13.38 -3.35 -13.86
N ARG A 401 13.07 -3.98 -15.01
CA ARG A 401 12.74 -3.24 -16.26
C ARG A 401 11.45 -2.44 -16.21
N LYS A 402 10.57 -2.72 -15.24
CA LYS A 402 9.22 -2.15 -15.15
C LYS A 402 8.99 -1.37 -13.86
N HIS A 403 9.71 -1.69 -12.78
CA HIS A 403 9.44 -1.21 -11.46
C HIS A 403 10.57 -0.33 -10.94
N ARG A 404 10.18 0.82 -10.38
CA ARG A 404 11.03 1.76 -9.67
C ARG A 404 10.75 1.67 -8.18
N ASP A 405 11.76 1.94 -7.36
CA ASP A 405 11.58 2.04 -5.92
C ASP A 405 12.41 3.20 -5.36
N PHE A 406 12.09 3.63 -4.14
CA PHE A 406 12.85 4.62 -3.39
C PHE A 406 13.77 3.92 -2.41
N SER A 407 15.01 4.39 -2.35
CA SER A 407 15.92 4.04 -1.26
C SER A 407 15.52 4.75 0.04
N GLU A 408 16.09 4.30 1.16
CA GLU A 408 15.88 4.99 2.45
C GLU A 408 16.44 6.43 2.39
N GLU A 409 17.51 6.68 1.63
CA GLU A 409 18.07 8.02 1.40
C GLU A 409 17.12 8.91 0.60
N ASP A 410 16.43 8.38 -0.41
CA ASP A 410 15.41 9.12 -1.15
C ASP A 410 14.27 9.56 -0.21
N ILE A 411 13.77 8.62 0.60
CA ILE A 411 12.70 8.87 1.57
C ILE A 411 13.14 9.92 2.59
N GLN A 412 14.34 9.78 3.14
CA GLN A 412 14.89 10.70 4.12
C GLN A 412 15.06 12.11 3.53
N LYS A 413 15.57 12.22 2.29
CA LYS A 413 15.70 13.50 1.59
C LYS A 413 14.36 14.23 1.46
N LEU A 414 13.28 13.50 1.11
CA LEU A 414 11.93 14.09 1.02
C LEU A 414 11.42 14.54 2.40
N ALA A 415 11.64 13.72 3.43
CA ALA A 415 11.24 14.03 4.80
C ALA A 415 11.99 15.24 5.36
N ASP A 416 13.31 15.32 5.15
CA ASP A 416 14.14 16.44 5.59
C ASP A 416 13.77 17.76 4.89
N THR A 417 13.50 17.70 3.57
CA THR A 417 13.01 18.84 2.80
C THR A 417 11.70 19.37 3.35
N PHE A 418 10.78 18.46 3.68
CA PHE A 418 9.48 18.83 4.24
C PHE A 418 9.62 19.40 5.65
N GLU A 419 10.49 18.85 6.48
CA GLU A 419 10.80 19.35 7.81
C GLU A 419 11.45 20.73 7.77
N ALA A 420 12.42 20.94 6.88
CA ALA A 420 13.05 22.26 6.67
C ALA A 420 12.00 23.31 6.27
N PHE A 421 11.05 22.96 5.40
CA PHE A 421 9.92 23.82 5.08
C PHE A 421 9.08 24.16 6.32
N GLN A 422 8.68 23.15 7.09
CA GLN A 422 7.87 23.35 8.30
C GLN A 422 8.57 24.23 9.33
N ASN A 423 9.89 24.16 9.41
CA ASN A 423 10.72 24.97 10.32
C ASN A 423 11.06 26.35 9.74
N GLY A 424 10.71 26.63 8.48
CA GLY A 424 10.99 27.91 7.81
C GLY A 424 12.46 28.12 7.43
N THR A 425 13.24 27.04 7.33
CA THR A 425 14.67 27.04 6.99
C THR A 425 14.96 26.51 5.58
N LEU A 426 13.91 26.11 4.85
CA LEU A 426 14.08 25.58 3.49
C LEU A 426 14.50 26.68 2.53
N GLU A 427 15.54 26.42 1.76
CA GLU A 427 15.90 27.17 0.56
C GLU A 427 15.38 26.46 -0.68
N ASP A 428 14.85 27.23 -1.64
CA ASP A 428 14.36 26.70 -2.90
C ASP A 428 15.51 26.10 -3.71
N VAL A 429 15.27 24.91 -4.30
CA VAL A 429 16.23 24.23 -5.17
C VAL A 429 15.62 24.07 -6.55
N LYS A 430 16.16 24.77 -7.55
CA LYS A 430 15.68 24.72 -8.93
C LYS A 430 15.57 23.26 -9.44
N GLY A 431 14.44 22.94 -10.03
CA GLY A 431 14.15 21.60 -10.54
C GLY A 431 13.80 20.54 -9.48
N PHE A 432 13.85 20.89 -8.18
CA PHE A 432 13.55 19.94 -7.10
C PHE A 432 12.47 20.44 -6.14
N CYS A 433 12.65 21.57 -5.48
CA CYS A 433 11.66 22.08 -4.52
C CYS A 433 11.53 23.59 -4.54
N SER A 434 10.33 24.09 -4.24
CA SER A 434 10.05 25.51 -4.09
C SER A 434 8.87 25.77 -3.18
N VAL A 435 8.89 26.91 -2.49
CA VAL A 435 7.82 27.37 -1.62
C VAL A 435 7.03 28.46 -2.32
N ALA A 436 5.73 28.23 -2.53
CA ALA A 436 4.84 29.22 -3.14
C ALA A 436 3.87 29.80 -2.12
N THR A 437 3.58 31.10 -2.25
CA THR A 437 2.52 31.77 -1.49
C THR A 437 1.15 31.53 -2.11
N LEU A 438 0.07 31.77 -1.36
CA LEU A 438 -1.31 31.71 -1.92
C LEU A 438 -1.46 32.65 -3.14
N GLN A 439 -0.77 33.78 -3.16
CA GLN A 439 -0.80 34.70 -4.31
C GLN A 439 -0.12 34.10 -5.54
N ASP A 440 0.99 33.40 -5.36
CA ASP A 440 1.68 32.74 -6.45
C ASP A 440 0.86 31.59 -7.02
N ILE A 441 0.18 30.83 -6.15
CA ILE A 441 -0.73 29.77 -6.56
C ILE A 441 -1.95 30.35 -7.32
N ALA A 442 -2.51 31.47 -6.86
CA ALA A 442 -3.60 32.15 -7.54
C ALA A 442 -3.20 32.64 -8.95
N LYS A 443 -1.96 33.15 -9.15
CA LYS A 443 -1.41 33.52 -10.46
C LYS A 443 -1.29 32.32 -11.41
N GLN A 444 -1.25 31.10 -10.89
CA GLN A 444 -1.22 29.83 -11.64
C GLN A 444 -2.60 29.17 -11.74
N ASP A 445 -3.69 29.96 -11.66
CA ASP A 445 -5.09 29.46 -11.74
C ASP A 445 -5.39 28.34 -10.72
N TYR A 446 -4.77 28.42 -9.54
CA TYR A 446 -4.88 27.42 -8.47
C TYR A 446 -4.47 25.99 -8.92
N ILE A 447 -3.63 25.86 -9.95
CA ILE A 447 -3.07 24.58 -10.40
C ILE A 447 -1.90 24.21 -9.48
N LEU A 448 -1.88 22.98 -8.96
CA LEU A 448 -0.93 22.50 -7.97
C LEU A 448 0.19 21.62 -8.55
N THR A 449 0.41 21.64 -9.87
CA THR A 449 1.45 20.83 -10.51
C THR A 449 2.86 21.33 -10.13
N PRO A 450 3.69 20.53 -9.39
CA PRO A 450 4.97 20.98 -8.86
C PRO A 450 5.92 21.58 -9.90
N GLY A 451 5.97 21.00 -11.10
CA GLY A 451 6.81 21.53 -12.19
C GLY A 451 6.56 22.98 -12.61
N ARG A 452 5.43 23.58 -12.22
CA ARG A 452 5.14 25.01 -12.45
C ARG A 452 5.86 25.92 -11.46
N TYR A 453 6.27 25.39 -10.31
CA TYR A 453 6.82 26.15 -9.18
C TYR A 453 8.33 25.96 -9.01
N VAL A 454 8.84 24.72 -9.20
CA VAL A 454 10.23 24.37 -8.92
C VAL A 454 11.23 24.92 -9.96
N GLY A 455 10.75 25.43 -11.10
CA GLY A 455 11.60 25.90 -12.18
C GLY A 455 12.28 24.76 -12.96
N ILE A 456 13.21 25.12 -13.79
CA ILE A 456 14.01 24.17 -14.59
C ILE A 456 15.39 24.12 -13.98
N GLU A 457 15.90 22.91 -13.76
CA GLU A 457 17.27 22.67 -13.35
C GLU A 457 18.21 23.29 -14.40
N GLU A 458 19.17 24.09 -13.97
CA GLU A 458 20.18 24.60 -14.86
C GLU A 458 20.99 23.40 -15.39
N GLN A 459 20.84 23.10 -16.66
CA GLN A 459 21.73 22.15 -17.29
C GLN A 459 23.11 22.81 -17.34
N GLU A 460 24.13 22.13 -16.84
CA GLU A 460 25.49 22.55 -17.11
C GLU A 460 25.64 22.66 -18.62
N ASP A 461 26.03 23.83 -19.06
CA ASP A 461 26.34 24.09 -20.47
C ASP A 461 27.54 23.15 -20.80
N ASP A 462 27.27 22.16 -21.64
CA ASP A 462 28.33 21.20 -22.08
C ASP A 462 29.43 21.89 -22.90
N GLY A 463 29.32 23.20 -23.10
CA GLY A 463 30.26 24.02 -23.82
C GLY A 463 30.34 23.74 -25.34
N GLU A 464 29.48 22.79 -25.82
CA GLU A 464 29.39 22.49 -27.27
C GLU A 464 28.46 23.54 -27.93
N PRO A 465 28.96 24.35 -28.88
CA PRO A 465 28.13 25.28 -29.62
C PRO A 465 26.94 24.59 -30.27
N PHE A 466 25.75 25.20 -30.20
CA PHE A 466 24.50 24.63 -30.71
C PHE A 466 24.63 24.11 -32.16
N GLU A 467 25.33 24.86 -33.03
CA GLU A 467 25.52 24.48 -34.43
C GLU A 467 26.40 23.22 -34.58
N GLU A 468 27.42 23.07 -33.76
CA GLU A 468 28.27 21.87 -33.75
C GLU A 468 27.50 20.65 -33.24
N LYS A 469 26.78 20.82 -32.14
CA LYS A 469 25.91 19.78 -31.58
C LYS A 469 24.84 19.34 -32.56
N MET A 470 24.16 20.28 -33.23
CA MET A 470 23.18 19.97 -34.27
C MET A 470 23.81 19.25 -35.49
N ALA A 471 24.95 19.69 -35.93
CA ALA A 471 25.69 19.03 -37.05
C ALA A 471 26.04 17.58 -36.68
N ARG A 472 26.57 17.35 -35.46
CA ARG A 472 26.88 16.00 -34.96
C ARG A 472 25.65 15.13 -34.85
N LEU A 473 24.59 15.61 -34.17
CA LEU A 473 23.34 14.84 -33.96
C LEU A 473 22.62 14.52 -35.27
N THR A 474 22.60 15.45 -36.24
CA THR A 474 21.98 15.20 -37.55
C THR A 474 22.83 14.22 -38.38
N SER A 475 24.16 14.23 -38.25
CA SER A 475 25.02 13.24 -38.88
C SER A 475 24.79 11.85 -38.28
N GLU A 476 24.74 11.73 -36.93
CA GLU A 476 24.43 10.48 -36.23
C GLU A 476 23.06 9.93 -36.63
N LEU A 477 22.03 10.79 -36.65
CA LEU A 477 20.70 10.42 -37.07
C LEU A 477 20.65 9.92 -38.52
N SER A 478 21.36 10.59 -39.42
CA SER A 478 21.49 10.14 -40.81
C SER A 478 22.11 8.76 -40.91
N GLY A 479 23.17 8.49 -40.12
CA GLY A 479 23.80 7.16 -39.99
C GLY A 479 22.83 6.10 -39.47
N MET A 480 22.02 6.44 -38.44
CA MET A 480 20.98 5.53 -37.90
C MET A 480 19.90 5.20 -38.93
N PHE A 481 19.49 6.17 -39.74
CA PHE A 481 18.52 5.94 -40.83
C PHE A 481 19.10 5.05 -41.93
N ALA A 482 20.38 5.21 -42.25
CA ALA A 482 21.07 4.34 -43.24
C ALA A 482 21.10 2.90 -42.71
N LYS A 483 21.50 2.71 -41.44
CA LYS A 483 21.53 1.39 -40.79
C LYS A 483 20.16 0.76 -40.66
N SER A 484 19.13 1.55 -40.36
CA SER A 484 17.74 1.07 -40.29
C SER A 484 17.27 0.51 -41.64
N ARG A 485 17.59 1.20 -42.75
CA ARG A 485 17.26 0.71 -44.12
C ARG A 485 18.03 -0.58 -44.46
N GLU A 486 19.28 -0.67 -44.11
CA GLU A 486 20.08 -1.89 -44.31
C GLU A 486 19.49 -3.09 -43.55
N LEU A 487 19.09 -2.88 -42.27
CA LEU A 487 18.45 -3.89 -41.44
C LEU A 487 17.05 -4.29 -42.01
N GLU A 488 16.30 -3.33 -42.50
CA GLU A 488 15.01 -3.60 -43.15
C GLU A 488 15.19 -4.47 -44.40
N GLU A 489 16.17 -4.17 -45.26
CA GLU A 489 16.48 -4.99 -46.44
C GLU A 489 16.96 -6.41 -46.05
N GLU A 490 17.77 -6.51 -44.98
CA GLU A 490 18.19 -7.82 -44.47
C GLU A 490 17.02 -8.64 -43.94
N ILE A 491 16.11 -8.02 -43.19
CA ILE A 491 14.86 -8.66 -42.68
C ILE A 491 14.02 -9.15 -43.86
N ARG A 492 13.78 -8.30 -44.86
CA ARG A 492 13.02 -8.66 -46.06
C ARG A 492 13.65 -9.83 -46.80
N ARG A 493 14.99 -9.82 -46.94
CA ARG A 493 15.74 -10.92 -47.57
C ARG A 493 15.60 -12.23 -46.80
N LYS A 494 15.76 -12.19 -45.48
CA LYS A 494 15.64 -13.37 -44.60
C LYS A 494 14.21 -13.94 -44.60
N LEU A 495 13.19 -13.09 -44.59
CA LEU A 495 11.82 -13.52 -44.63
C LEU A 495 11.46 -14.15 -45.98
N ARG A 496 11.93 -13.59 -47.11
CA ARG A 496 11.75 -14.21 -48.43
C ARG A 496 12.38 -15.60 -48.51
N ALA A 497 13.54 -15.80 -47.90
CA ALA A 497 14.25 -17.08 -47.90
C ALA A 497 13.45 -18.20 -47.17
N ILE A 498 12.53 -17.85 -46.29
CA ILE A 498 11.64 -18.77 -45.57
C ILE A 498 10.18 -18.72 -46.06
N GLY A 499 9.95 -18.03 -47.21
CA GLY A 499 8.64 -18.03 -47.90
C GLY A 499 7.65 -16.96 -47.44
N TYR A 500 8.09 -15.92 -46.71
CA TYR A 500 7.26 -14.77 -46.30
C TYR A 500 7.69 -13.50 -47.03
N GLU A 501 6.71 -12.72 -47.53
CA GLU A 501 6.93 -11.39 -48.09
C GLU A 501 6.30 -10.31 -47.17
N ILE A 502 7.09 -9.22 -46.91
CA ILE A 502 6.63 -8.00 -46.19
C ILE A 502 7.00 -6.77 -47.02
#